data_ac8f19a6a0234576fc994baf93c39ea5
#
_entry.id   ac8f19a6a0234576fc994baf93c39ea5
#
_cell.length_a   1.000
_cell.length_b   1.000
_cell.length_c   1.000
_cell.angle_alpha   90.00
_cell.angle_beta   90.00
_cell.angle_gamma   90.00
#
_symmetry.space_group_name_H-M   'P 1'
#
loop_
_entity.id
_entity.type
_entity.pdbx_description
1 polymer ?
#
loop_
_entity_poly.entity_id
_entity_poly.type
_entity_poly.pdbx_seq_one_letter_code
_entity_poly.pdbx_strand_id
1 'polypeptide(L)' 'MADATLDAKGLNCPLPILRAKKAISGMETGQTLRIIATDPGSVKDFEAFAKQTGNELLSSTEENGKFMFLMRKG' A
#
# COMPACT_ATOMS: atom_id res chain seq x y z
N MET A 1 -10.36 -9.40 5.96
CA MET A 1 -10.17 -9.34 4.50
C MET A 1 -10.10 -7.90 4.02
N ALA A 2 -9.28 -7.65 3.00
CA ALA A 2 -9.18 -6.32 2.42
C ALA A 2 -10.40 -6.04 1.53
N ASP A 3 -10.85 -4.79 1.54
CA ASP A 3 -11.95 -4.36 0.67
C ASP A 3 -11.52 -4.24 -0.78
N ALA A 4 -10.23 -3.98 -1.02
CA ALA A 4 -9.66 -3.90 -2.36
C ALA A 4 -8.24 -4.45 -2.35
N THR A 5 -7.74 -4.82 -3.52
CA THR A 5 -6.38 -5.32 -3.68
C THR A 5 -5.72 -4.58 -4.85
N LEU A 6 -4.49 -4.13 -4.62
CA LEU A 6 -3.68 -3.47 -5.64
C LEU A 6 -2.46 -4.32 -5.94
N ASP A 7 -2.32 -4.73 -7.20
CA ASP A 7 -1.14 -5.45 -7.66
C ASP A 7 -0.14 -4.46 -8.22
N ALA A 8 0.94 -4.24 -7.47
CA ALA A 8 2.02 -3.34 -7.88
C ALA A 8 3.31 -4.12 -8.14
N LYS A 9 3.21 -5.42 -8.40
CA LYS A 9 4.39 -6.23 -8.71
C LYS A 9 5.04 -5.74 -10.00
N GLY A 10 6.36 -5.71 -10.00
CA GLY A 10 7.13 -5.25 -11.15
C GLY A 10 7.25 -3.74 -11.28
N LEU A 11 6.57 -2.97 -10.44
CA LEU A 11 6.65 -1.52 -10.44
C LEU A 11 7.76 -1.04 -9.53
N ASN A 12 8.49 0.00 -9.97
CA ASN A 12 9.56 0.62 -9.19
C ASN A 12 9.05 1.91 -8.56
N CYS A 13 9.67 2.29 -7.44
CA CYS A 13 9.40 3.56 -6.77
C CYS A 13 9.50 4.72 -7.78
N PRO A 14 8.56 5.67 -7.80
CA PRO A 14 7.43 5.84 -6.88
C PRO A 14 6.10 5.27 -7.38
N LEU A 15 6.11 4.41 -8.39
CA LEU A 15 4.88 3.91 -9.02
C LEU A 15 3.93 3.18 -8.07
N PRO A 16 4.43 2.31 -7.14
CA PRO A 16 3.51 1.67 -6.20
C PRO A 16 2.74 2.68 -5.36
N ILE A 17 3.41 3.73 -4.91
CA ILE A 17 2.79 4.79 -4.11
C ILE A 17 1.73 5.54 -4.92
N LEU A 18 2.04 5.90 -6.16
CA LEU A 18 1.10 6.61 -7.02
C LEU A 18 -0.15 5.79 -7.28
N ARG A 19 0.03 4.49 -7.51
CA ARG A 19 -1.10 3.59 -7.72
C ARG A 19 -1.95 3.46 -6.47
N ALA A 20 -1.30 3.33 -5.30
CA ALA A 20 -1.99 3.23 -4.03
C ALA A 20 -2.77 4.50 -3.72
N LYS A 21 -2.17 5.66 -3.97
CA LYS A 21 -2.83 6.95 -3.76
C LYS A 21 -4.11 7.03 -4.57
N LYS A 22 -4.06 6.62 -5.84
CA LYS A 22 -5.23 6.63 -6.71
C LYS A 22 -6.30 5.67 -6.20
N ALA A 23 -5.91 4.47 -5.81
CA ALA A 23 -6.85 3.47 -5.31
C ALA A 23 -7.53 3.94 -4.03
N ILE A 24 -6.76 4.47 -3.09
CA ILE A 24 -7.29 4.92 -1.80
C ILE A 24 -8.23 6.12 -1.97
N SER A 25 -7.96 6.99 -2.93
CA SER A 25 -8.79 8.17 -3.14
C SER A 25 -10.24 7.82 -3.51
N GLY A 26 -10.45 6.64 -4.09
CA GLY A 26 -11.79 6.16 -4.42
C GLY A 26 -12.43 5.32 -3.33
N MET A 27 -11.76 5.15 -2.19
CA MET A 27 -12.27 4.33 -1.09
C MET A 27 -12.89 5.20 -0.02
N GLU A 28 -13.72 4.57 0.82
CA GLU A 28 -14.34 5.24 1.96
C GLU A 28 -13.50 5.05 3.20
N THR A 29 -13.63 5.99 4.14
CA THR A 29 -12.94 5.92 5.43
C THR A 29 -13.24 4.59 6.12
N GLY A 30 -12.20 3.93 6.61
CA GLY A 30 -12.32 2.65 7.27
C GLY A 30 -12.17 1.45 6.36
N GLN A 31 -12.21 1.64 5.05
CA GLN A 31 -11.98 0.55 4.11
C GLN A 31 -10.50 0.21 4.04
N THR A 32 -10.18 -1.05 3.73
CA THR A 32 -8.81 -1.53 3.69
C THR A 32 -8.38 -1.83 2.26
N LEU A 33 -7.10 -1.58 1.99
CA LEU A 33 -6.46 -1.85 0.70
C LEU A 33 -5.26 -2.76 0.94
N ARG A 34 -5.23 -3.89 0.25
CA ARG A 34 -4.07 -4.77 0.24
C ARG A 34 -3.21 -4.40 -0.96
N ILE A 35 -1.92 -4.20 -0.72
CA ILE A 35 -0.97 -3.84 -1.77
C ILE A 35 0.12 -4.88 -1.83
N ILE A 36 0.44 -5.34 -3.04
CA ILE A 36 1.54 -6.29 -3.27
C ILE A 36 2.57 -5.59 -4.14
N ALA A 37 3.82 -5.53 -3.67
CA ALA A 37 4.91 -4.89 -4.40
C ALA A 37 6.15 -5.79 -4.38
N THR A 38 7.07 -5.56 -5.30
CA THR A 38 8.34 -6.29 -5.36
C THR A 38 9.55 -5.39 -5.18
N ASP A 39 9.36 -4.07 -5.13
CA ASP A 39 10.43 -3.11 -4.91
C ASP A 39 10.77 -3.04 -3.43
N PRO A 40 12.05 -3.32 -3.04
CA PRO A 40 12.45 -3.26 -1.62
C PRO A 40 12.25 -1.88 -0.98
N GLY A 41 12.28 -0.81 -1.76
CA GLY A 41 12.03 0.54 -1.26
C GLY A 41 10.58 0.80 -0.84
N SER A 42 9.67 -0.10 -1.22
CA SER A 42 8.24 0.08 -0.93
C SER A 42 7.94 0.14 0.55
N VAL A 43 8.69 -0.58 1.39
CA VAL A 43 8.44 -0.62 2.83
C VAL A 43 8.49 0.79 3.42
N LYS A 44 9.59 1.49 3.19
CA LYS A 44 9.77 2.86 3.70
C LYS A 44 8.81 3.83 3.04
N ASP A 45 8.57 3.65 1.75
CA ASP A 45 7.68 4.51 0.99
C ASP A 45 6.24 4.44 1.53
N PHE A 46 5.74 3.24 1.81
CA PHE A 46 4.39 3.09 2.34
C PHE A 46 4.27 3.55 3.80
N GLU A 47 5.32 3.39 4.59
CA GLU A 47 5.34 3.94 5.94
C GLU A 47 5.22 5.46 5.91
N ALA A 48 6.00 6.12 5.06
CA ALA A 48 5.94 7.57 4.91
C ALA A 48 4.59 8.02 4.33
N PHE A 49 4.08 7.29 3.35
CA PHE A 49 2.81 7.58 2.72
C PHE A 49 1.66 7.55 3.75
N ALA A 50 1.65 6.53 4.61
CA ALA A 50 0.64 6.41 5.64
C ALA A 50 0.67 7.61 6.59
N LYS A 51 1.86 8.03 7.02
CA LYS A 51 2.01 9.17 7.91
C LYS A 51 1.56 10.48 7.27
N GLN A 52 1.93 10.68 6.01
CA GLN A 52 1.65 11.94 5.31
C GLN A 52 0.19 12.11 4.95
N THR A 53 -0.51 11.02 4.71
CA THR A 53 -1.90 11.05 4.25
C THR A 53 -2.92 10.78 5.34
N GLY A 54 -2.47 10.40 6.54
CA GLY A 54 -3.38 10.07 7.62
C GLY A 54 -4.04 8.71 7.48
N ASN A 55 -3.57 7.90 6.54
CA ASN A 55 -4.02 6.50 6.42
C ASN A 55 -3.24 5.63 7.40
N GLU A 56 -3.80 4.49 7.75
CA GLU A 56 -3.18 3.60 8.71
C GLU A 56 -2.56 2.40 8.01
N LEU A 57 -1.27 2.15 8.27
CA LEU A 57 -0.59 0.93 7.78
C LEU A 57 -0.79 -0.16 8.83
N LEU A 58 -1.73 -1.06 8.57
CA LEU A 58 -2.11 -2.10 9.53
C LEU A 58 -1.09 -3.22 9.61
N SER A 59 -0.51 -3.60 8.49
CA SER A 59 0.51 -4.63 8.46
C SER A 59 1.45 -4.44 7.28
N SER A 60 2.66 -4.99 7.44
CA SER A 60 3.70 -4.96 6.42
C SER A 60 4.49 -6.25 6.55
N THR A 61 4.43 -7.09 5.54
CA THR A 61 5.10 -8.39 5.54
C THR A 61 5.88 -8.60 4.27
N GLU A 62 6.89 -9.48 4.35
CA GLU A 62 7.67 -9.88 3.18
C GLU A 62 7.65 -11.40 3.07
N GLU A 63 7.45 -11.90 1.85
CA GLU A 63 7.46 -13.32 1.57
C GLU A 63 7.95 -13.56 0.15
N ASN A 64 9.05 -14.29 0.01
CA ASN A 64 9.62 -14.68 -1.30
C ASN A 64 9.83 -13.48 -2.24
N GLY A 65 10.38 -12.38 -1.71
CA GLY A 65 10.65 -11.19 -2.49
C GLY A 65 9.44 -10.33 -2.78
N LYS A 66 8.29 -10.68 -2.23
CA LYS A 66 7.07 -9.88 -2.35
C LYS A 66 6.80 -9.18 -1.03
N PHE A 67 6.47 -7.90 -1.13
CA PHE A 67 6.14 -7.08 0.03
C PHE A 67 4.64 -6.85 0.03
N MET A 68 3.97 -7.26 1.11
CA MET A 68 2.52 -7.13 1.22
C MET A 68 2.17 -6.14 2.32
N PHE A 69 1.33 -5.20 1.97
CA PHE A 69 0.90 -4.15 2.88
C PHE A 69 -0.61 -4.17 3.00
N LEU A 70 -1.10 -3.90 4.20
CA LEU A 70 -2.53 -3.72 4.43
C LEU A 70 -2.71 -2.32 5.01
N MET A 71 -3.40 -1.45 4.28
CA MET A 71 -3.66 -0.08 4.70
C MET A 71 -5.14 0.15 4.90
N ARG A 72 -5.47 0.98 5.88
CA ARG A 72 -6.84 1.40 6.12
C ARG A 72 -6.95 2.89 5.84
N LYS A 73 -7.96 3.27 5.07
CA LYS A 73 -8.19 4.67 4.76
C LYS A 73 -8.64 5.44 6.00
N GLY A 74 -7.91 6.51 6.28
CA GLY A 74 -8.21 7.39 7.40
C GLY A 74 -9.25 8.45 7.10
#